data_a524c5f74ced3ec5175b779354176bb1
#
_entry.id   a524c5f74ced3ec5175b779354176bb1
#
_cell.length_a   1.000
_cell.length_b   1.000
_cell.length_c   1.000
_cell.angle_alpha   90.00
_cell.angle_beta   90.00
_cell.angle_gamma   90.00
#
_symmetry.space_group_name_H-M   'P 1'
#
loop_
_entity.id
_entity.type
_entity.pdbx_description
1 polymer ?
#
loop_
_entity_poly.entity_id
_entity_poly.type
_entity_poly.pdbx_seq_one_letter_code
_entity_poly.pdbx_strand_id
1 'polypeptide(L)'
;QEMEIIAVKSGWAEQNPEQWWENLKLATESVLKQSNIDASDIKAIGISYQMHGLVVVDKNQKVLRPAIIWCDSRAVPYGEKAFETLGKEYCLSHLLNSPGNFTASKLAWIKANEPEVFEKIDKIMLPGDYIAMKLTGNSCTTISGLSEGIFWDFKNETISKELMEYYGFDQSLIASIVPTFGLQGEMNAEAAATLGLKIGTPVTYRAGDQPNNALSLNVLNPGEIASTAGTSGVVYGINGHVNYDPLSRVNTFAHVNHDKANTRLGVLLCINGTGILNSWIKRNIASADTSYTDMNNLASQVKIGADGVSIIPFGNGAERILQNREISASVHGINYNIHDKRH
;
A
#
# COMPACT_ATOMS: atom_id res chain seq x y z
N GLN A 1 18.52 3.35 -0.28
CA GLN A 1 18.74 4.09 0.97
C GLN A 1 17.86 3.49 2.07
N GLU A 2 18.42 3.18 3.21
CA GLU A 2 17.66 2.69 4.36
C GLU A 2 16.82 3.79 4.97
N MET A 3 15.67 3.39 5.53
CA MET A 3 14.71 4.29 6.17
C MET A 3 14.50 3.87 7.63
N GLU A 4 14.59 4.83 8.52
CA GLU A 4 14.26 4.60 9.93
C GLU A 4 12.75 4.58 10.15
N ILE A 5 12.29 3.63 10.97
CA ILE A 5 10.92 3.60 11.49
C ILE A 5 10.93 4.11 12.91
N ILE A 6 10.18 5.18 13.18
CA ILE A 6 9.98 5.74 14.50
C ILE A 6 8.86 4.95 15.18
N ALA A 7 9.21 4.09 16.13
CA ALA A 7 8.28 3.23 16.86
C ALA A 7 8.28 3.58 18.36
N VAL A 8 7.59 4.66 18.72
CA VAL A 8 7.56 5.17 20.11
C VAL A 8 6.79 4.26 21.06
N LYS A 9 5.80 3.53 20.55
CA LYS A 9 4.95 2.57 21.29
C LYS A 9 4.75 1.32 20.46
N SER A 10 4.41 0.21 21.10
CA SER A 10 4.02 -1.01 20.41
C SER A 10 2.84 -0.75 19.47
N GLY A 11 2.93 -1.22 18.24
CA GLY A 11 1.93 -1.02 17.19
C GLY A 11 1.97 0.36 16.51
N TRP A 12 2.88 1.26 16.93
CA TRP A 12 3.08 2.55 16.25
C TRP A 12 4.23 2.45 15.25
N ALA A 13 4.03 3.07 14.10
CA ALA A 13 5.05 3.15 13.07
C ALA A 13 4.93 4.48 12.29
N GLU A 14 5.95 5.29 12.39
CA GLU A 14 6.02 6.59 11.73
C GLU A 14 7.32 6.73 10.95
N GLN A 15 7.30 7.61 9.97
CA GLN A 15 8.50 8.02 9.23
C GLN A 15 8.48 9.54 9.02
N ASN A 16 9.66 10.15 8.96
CA ASN A 16 9.78 11.56 8.62
C ASN A 16 9.68 11.74 7.10
N PRO A 17 8.65 12.44 6.54
CA PRO A 17 8.53 12.67 5.10
C PRO A 17 9.71 13.44 4.48
N GLU A 18 10.36 14.33 5.23
CA GLU A 18 11.54 15.04 4.75
C GLU A 18 12.72 14.07 4.51
N GLN A 19 12.81 12.98 5.26
CA GLN A 19 13.82 11.94 5.01
C GLN A 19 13.55 11.19 3.70
N TRP A 20 12.27 11.02 3.31
CA TRP A 20 11.94 10.47 1.99
C TRP A 20 12.48 11.35 0.88
N TRP A 21 12.33 12.68 1.03
CA TRP A 21 12.83 13.64 0.07
C TRP A 21 14.36 13.62 -0.04
N GLU A 22 15.07 13.62 1.09
CA GLU A 22 16.53 13.52 1.10
C GLU A 22 17.02 12.20 0.50
N ASN A 23 16.39 11.08 0.80
CA ASN A 23 16.74 9.79 0.22
C ASN A 23 16.44 9.73 -1.28
N LEU A 24 15.36 10.36 -1.73
CA LEU A 24 15.05 10.50 -3.16
C LEU A 24 16.16 11.30 -3.89
N LYS A 25 16.62 12.38 -3.31
CA LYS A 25 17.74 13.17 -3.82
C LYS A 25 19.00 12.31 -3.99
N LEU A 26 19.41 11.63 -2.92
CA LEU A 26 20.58 10.75 -2.94
C LEU A 26 20.45 9.62 -3.98
N ALA A 27 19.25 9.03 -4.08
CA ALA A 27 18.98 7.98 -5.05
C ALA A 27 19.03 8.51 -6.49
N THR A 28 18.44 9.68 -6.75
CA THR A 28 18.45 10.32 -8.07
C THR A 28 19.87 10.67 -8.50
N GLU A 29 20.66 11.29 -7.63
CA GLU A 29 22.06 11.58 -7.89
C GLU A 29 22.86 10.31 -8.23
N SER A 30 22.68 9.24 -7.45
CA SER A 30 23.33 7.96 -7.68
C SER A 30 22.95 7.34 -9.02
N VAL A 31 21.67 7.35 -9.38
CA VAL A 31 21.18 6.79 -10.66
C VAL A 31 21.71 7.59 -11.85
N LEU A 32 21.66 8.91 -11.81
CA LEU A 32 22.20 9.76 -12.87
C LEU A 32 23.70 9.51 -13.08
N LYS A 33 24.46 9.42 -11.99
CA LYS A 33 25.90 9.14 -12.05
C LYS A 33 26.22 7.75 -12.61
N GLN A 34 25.44 6.72 -12.24
CA GLN A 34 25.66 5.34 -12.68
C GLN A 34 25.21 5.09 -14.12
N SER A 35 24.11 5.71 -14.54
CA SER A 35 23.53 5.52 -15.87
C SER A 35 24.25 6.33 -16.95
N ASN A 36 24.95 7.39 -16.57
CA ASN A 36 25.57 8.36 -17.48
C ASN A 36 24.57 8.97 -18.49
N ILE A 37 23.29 9.08 -18.07
CA ILE A 37 22.21 9.69 -18.85
C ILE A 37 22.23 11.20 -18.63
N ASP A 38 22.04 11.98 -19.69
CA ASP A 38 21.80 13.42 -19.57
C ASP A 38 20.42 13.64 -18.92
N ALA A 39 20.37 14.46 -17.87
CA ALA A 39 19.12 14.78 -17.18
C ALA A 39 18.06 15.38 -18.12
N SER A 40 18.46 16.01 -19.23
CA SER A 40 17.54 16.54 -20.27
C SER A 40 16.83 15.44 -21.07
N ASP A 41 17.34 14.20 -21.02
CA ASP A 41 16.73 13.05 -21.69
C ASP A 41 15.59 12.42 -20.89
N ILE A 42 15.45 12.79 -19.61
CA ILE A 42 14.33 12.35 -18.77
C ILE A 42 13.08 13.11 -19.20
N LYS A 43 12.10 12.37 -19.75
CA LYS A 43 10.90 12.94 -20.36
C LYS A 43 9.70 13.00 -19.44
N ALA A 44 9.65 12.17 -18.41
CA ALA A 44 8.57 12.13 -17.42
C ALA A 44 9.01 11.44 -16.14
N ILE A 45 8.26 11.71 -15.05
CA ILE A 45 8.43 11.06 -13.74
C ILE A 45 7.14 10.35 -13.38
N GLY A 46 7.26 9.09 -12.95
CA GLY A 46 6.21 8.31 -12.31
C GLY A 46 6.59 8.02 -10.86
N ILE A 47 5.62 7.98 -9.97
CA ILE A 47 5.81 7.76 -8.54
C ILE A 47 5.10 6.48 -8.11
N SER A 48 5.86 5.53 -7.55
CA SER A 48 5.35 4.41 -6.79
C SER A 48 5.63 4.65 -5.30
N TYR A 49 4.66 4.37 -4.43
CA TYR A 49 4.79 4.70 -3.01
C TYR A 49 4.14 3.64 -2.11
N GLN A 50 4.55 3.59 -0.82
CA GLN A 50 3.91 2.76 0.19
C GLN A 50 2.45 3.18 0.39
N MET A 51 1.51 2.22 0.36
CA MET A 51 0.07 2.49 0.48
C MET A 51 -0.34 2.96 1.89
N HIS A 52 -1.51 3.57 2.00
CA HIS A 52 -2.24 3.85 3.26
C HIS A 52 -1.56 4.78 4.26
N GLY A 53 -0.40 5.35 3.93
CA GLY A 53 0.26 6.34 4.77
C GLY A 53 -0.54 7.64 4.87
N LEU A 54 -0.37 8.39 5.97
CA LEU A 54 -0.94 9.71 6.15
C LEU A 54 0.17 10.73 6.39
N VAL A 55 0.30 11.68 5.48
CA VAL A 55 1.07 12.91 5.64
C VAL A 55 0.10 14.08 5.79
N VAL A 56 0.37 14.99 6.70
CA VAL A 56 -0.44 16.21 6.91
C VAL A 56 0.43 17.44 6.79
N VAL A 57 -0.03 18.42 6.01
CA VAL A 57 0.70 19.65 5.73
C VAL A 57 -0.14 20.88 6.04
N ASP A 58 0.54 21.99 6.38
CA ASP A 58 -0.07 23.29 6.56
C ASP A 58 -0.24 24.05 5.22
N LYS A 59 -0.77 25.28 5.28
CA LYS A 59 -0.97 26.17 4.14
C LYS A 59 0.32 26.55 3.39
N ASN A 60 1.47 26.39 4.04
CA ASN A 60 2.79 26.61 3.45
C ASN A 60 3.40 25.31 2.93
N GLN A 61 2.61 24.22 2.85
CA GLN A 61 3.06 22.88 2.43
C GLN A 61 4.11 22.27 3.36
N LYS A 62 4.21 22.77 4.60
CA LYS A 62 5.13 22.25 5.61
C LYS A 62 4.50 21.06 6.34
N VAL A 63 5.25 19.99 6.47
CA VAL A 63 4.85 18.80 7.24
C VAL A 63 4.64 19.19 8.71
N LEU A 64 3.50 18.81 9.27
CA LEU A 64 3.11 19.14 10.64
C LEU A 64 3.57 18.11 11.67
N ARG A 65 3.80 16.87 11.24
CA ARG A 65 4.26 15.77 12.09
C ARG A 65 4.83 14.61 11.25
N PRO A 66 5.55 13.64 11.85
CA PRO A 66 5.93 12.42 11.15
C PRO A 66 4.71 11.70 10.56
N ALA A 67 4.87 11.13 9.37
CA ALA A 67 3.80 10.38 8.70
C ALA A 67 3.47 9.10 9.46
N ILE A 68 2.17 8.83 9.63
CA ILE A 68 1.70 7.53 10.13
C ILE A 68 1.70 6.57 8.93
N ILE A 69 2.57 5.56 8.94
CA ILE A 69 2.77 4.67 7.79
C ILE A 69 1.85 3.43 7.81
N TRP A 70 1.92 2.61 6.77
CA TRP A 70 1.00 1.51 6.50
C TRP A 70 0.90 0.46 7.62
N CYS A 71 2.02 0.13 8.27
CA CYS A 71 2.09 -0.90 9.32
C CYS A 71 1.75 -0.39 10.73
N ASP A 72 1.39 0.89 10.88
CA ASP A 72 0.93 1.45 12.15
C ASP A 72 -0.50 0.99 12.46
N SER A 73 -0.76 0.55 13.67
CA SER A 73 -2.06 0.00 14.09
C SER A 73 -2.88 0.91 15.02
N ARG A 74 -2.38 2.12 15.36
CA ARG A 74 -3.05 3.03 16.32
C ARG A 74 -4.45 3.46 15.90
N ALA A 75 -4.73 3.47 14.61
CA ALA A 75 -6.00 3.93 14.06
C ALA A 75 -7.07 2.82 13.94
N VAL A 76 -6.72 1.55 14.20
CA VAL A 76 -7.65 0.41 14.12
C VAL A 76 -8.95 0.65 14.89
N PRO A 77 -8.95 1.10 16.18
CA PRO A 77 -10.20 1.33 16.91
C PRO A 77 -11.11 2.38 16.27
N TYR A 78 -10.53 3.38 15.58
CA TYR A 78 -11.32 4.42 14.88
C TYR A 78 -12.00 3.85 13.63
N GLY A 79 -11.31 2.99 12.89
CA GLY A 79 -11.86 2.32 11.73
C GLY A 79 -12.93 1.28 12.09
N GLU A 80 -12.73 0.52 13.15
CA GLU A 80 -13.72 -0.44 13.67
C GLU A 80 -15.00 0.27 14.10
N LYS A 81 -14.87 1.36 14.87
CA LYS A 81 -16.02 2.17 15.29
C LYS A 81 -16.76 2.79 14.10
N ALA A 82 -16.04 3.25 13.07
CA ALA A 82 -16.65 3.76 11.84
C ALA A 82 -17.40 2.63 11.11
N PHE A 83 -16.82 1.45 11.01
CA PHE A 83 -17.47 0.29 10.37
C PHE A 83 -18.76 -0.14 11.07
N GLU A 84 -18.77 -0.09 12.40
CA GLU A 84 -19.96 -0.38 13.21
C GLU A 84 -21.03 0.71 13.05
N THR A 85 -20.64 2.00 13.11
CA THR A 85 -21.56 3.14 13.13
C THR A 85 -22.17 3.44 11.77
N LEU A 86 -21.35 3.50 10.71
CA LEU A 86 -21.81 3.68 9.33
C LEU A 86 -22.55 2.45 8.80
N GLY A 87 -22.28 1.30 9.41
CA GLY A 87 -22.85 0.02 9.05
C GLY A 87 -22.04 -0.71 7.97
N LYS A 88 -21.97 -2.03 8.15
CA LYS A 88 -21.24 -2.94 7.26
C LYS A 88 -21.69 -2.81 5.80
N GLU A 89 -23.00 -2.73 5.57
CA GLU A 89 -23.56 -2.63 4.21
C GLU A 89 -23.06 -1.38 3.49
N TYR A 90 -23.12 -0.21 4.15
CA TYR A 90 -22.60 1.03 3.57
C TYR A 90 -21.11 0.92 3.27
N CYS A 91 -20.31 0.58 4.27
CA CYS A 91 -18.85 0.54 4.10
C CYS A 91 -18.43 -0.42 2.96
N LEU A 92 -19.02 -1.60 2.90
CA LEU A 92 -18.65 -2.58 1.89
C LEU A 92 -19.22 -2.26 0.50
N SER A 93 -20.44 -1.70 0.39
CA SER A 93 -21.03 -1.39 -0.92
C SER A 93 -20.55 -0.06 -1.52
N HIS A 94 -20.16 0.92 -0.70
CA HIS A 94 -19.73 2.23 -1.14
C HIS A 94 -18.19 2.39 -1.11
N LEU A 95 -17.54 1.98 -0.02
CA LEU A 95 -16.10 2.12 0.17
C LEU A 95 -15.32 0.86 -0.25
N LEU A 96 -16.02 -0.23 -0.52
CA LEU A 96 -15.53 -1.58 -0.86
C LEU A 96 -14.62 -2.21 0.21
N ASN A 97 -14.52 -1.57 1.37
CA ASN A 97 -13.68 -1.98 2.48
C ASN A 97 -14.30 -1.56 3.82
N SER A 98 -13.89 -2.22 4.90
CA SER A 98 -13.95 -1.63 6.23
C SER A 98 -12.99 -0.44 6.32
N PRO A 99 -13.32 0.67 6.99
CA PRO A 99 -12.39 1.79 7.20
C PRO A 99 -11.08 1.40 7.91
N GLY A 100 -11.09 0.35 8.73
CA GLY A 100 -9.92 -0.34 9.26
C GLY A 100 -8.78 0.58 9.71
N ASN A 101 -7.55 0.26 9.27
CA ASN A 101 -6.34 1.00 9.58
C ASN A 101 -5.84 1.83 8.37
N PHE A 102 -6.76 2.47 7.66
CA PHE A 102 -6.43 3.26 6.47
C PHE A 102 -6.28 4.76 6.78
N THR A 103 -5.95 5.53 5.78
CA THR A 103 -5.61 6.96 5.89
C THR A 103 -6.69 7.78 6.58
N ALA A 104 -7.97 7.53 6.29
CA ALA A 104 -9.10 8.22 6.92
C ALA A 104 -9.15 7.98 8.44
N SER A 105 -8.94 6.73 8.88
CA SER A 105 -8.92 6.37 10.30
C SER A 105 -7.70 6.96 11.02
N LYS A 106 -6.54 7.04 10.34
CA LYS A 106 -5.34 7.72 10.86
C LYS A 106 -5.56 9.21 11.06
N LEU A 107 -6.28 9.86 10.14
CA LEU A 107 -6.68 11.26 10.30
C LEU A 107 -7.64 11.45 11.49
N ALA A 108 -8.58 10.52 11.67
CA ALA A 108 -9.49 10.54 12.83
C ALA A 108 -8.73 10.39 14.16
N TRP A 109 -7.67 9.57 14.16
CA TRP A 109 -6.78 9.47 15.31
C TRP A 109 -6.06 10.80 15.60
N ILE A 110 -5.50 11.48 14.59
CA ILE A 110 -4.88 12.81 14.75
C ILE A 110 -5.90 13.80 15.32
N LYS A 111 -7.10 13.87 14.75
CA LYS A 111 -8.16 14.77 15.24
C LYS A 111 -8.47 14.57 16.72
N ALA A 112 -8.49 13.32 17.19
CA ALA A 112 -8.84 13.00 18.56
C ALA A 112 -7.68 13.15 19.56
N ASN A 113 -6.43 12.91 19.13
CA ASN A 113 -5.29 12.82 20.03
C ASN A 113 -4.28 13.97 19.88
N GLU A 114 -4.29 14.67 18.75
CA GLU A 114 -3.41 15.81 18.44
C GLU A 114 -4.24 16.95 17.83
N PRO A 115 -5.26 17.48 18.54
CA PRO A 115 -6.19 18.48 18.00
C PRO A 115 -5.48 19.77 17.53
N GLU A 116 -4.43 20.18 18.20
CA GLU A 116 -3.62 21.36 17.82
C GLU A 116 -2.82 21.15 16.51
N VAL A 117 -2.55 19.91 16.14
CA VAL A 117 -1.99 19.55 14.83
C VAL A 117 -3.12 19.54 13.80
N PHE A 118 -4.26 18.93 14.13
CA PHE A 118 -5.41 18.82 13.24
C PHE A 118 -5.92 20.19 12.77
N GLU A 119 -6.02 21.17 13.66
CA GLU A 119 -6.47 22.55 13.38
C GLU A 119 -5.57 23.27 12.35
N LYS A 120 -4.30 22.88 12.23
CA LYS A 120 -3.34 23.48 11.30
C LYS A 120 -3.29 22.81 9.94
N ILE A 121 -3.98 21.68 9.78
CA ILE A 121 -3.95 20.94 8.52
C ILE A 121 -4.65 21.73 7.43
N ASP A 122 -3.96 21.99 6.34
CA ASP A 122 -4.53 22.47 5.10
C ASP A 122 -4.88 21.31 4.16
N LYS A 123 -3.95 20.37 3.99
CA LYS A 123 -4.16 19.18 3.16
C LYS A 123 -3.69 17.91 3.82
N ILE A 124 -4.44 16.84 3.58
CA ILE A 124 -4.00 15.46 3.81
C ILE A 124 -3.43 14.90 2.53
N MET A 125 -2.42 14.05 2.66
CA MET A 125 -1.69 13.48 1.53
C MET A 125 -1.34 12.02 1.81
N LEU A 126 -1.36 11.22 0.76
CA LEU A 126 -0.63 9.96 0.74
C LEU A 126 0.88 10.22 0.53
N PRO A 127 1.76 9.26 0.81
CA PRO A 127 3.20 9.47 0.63
C PRO A 127 3.57 9.92 -0.79
N GLY A 128 2.92 9.35 -1.82
CA GLY A 128 3.13 9.78 -3.20
C GLY A 128 2.61 11.16 -3.52
N ASP A 129 1.53 11.61 -2.88
CA ASP A 129 1.00 12.96 -3.03
C ASP A 129 2.00 13.99 -2.48
N TYR A 130 2.60 13.68 -1.32
CA TYR A 130 3.63 14.52 -0.73
C TYR A 130 4.87 14.66 -1.64
N ILE A 131 5.36 13.56 -2.20
CA ILE A 131 6.51 13.61 -3.12
C ILE A 131 6.15 14.39 -4.40
N ALA A 132 4.96 14.20 -4.95
CA ALA A 132 4.51 14.97 -6.12
C ALA A 132 4.40 16.47 -5.80
N MET A 133 3.91 16.83 -4.61
CA MET A 133 3.87 18.21 -4.13
C MET A 133 5.29 18.80 -4.03
N LYS A 134 6.25 18.07 -3.46
CA LYS A 134 7.66 18.51 -3.39
C LYS A 134 8.26 18.75 -4.78
N LEU A 135 7.93 17.88 -5.75
CA LEU A 135 8.40 17.99 -7.13
C LEU A 135 7.81 19.18 -7.88
N THR A 136 6.51 19.45 -7.67
CA THR A 136 5.74 20.35 -8.55
C THR A 136 5.27 21.64 -7.86
N GLY A 137 5.20 21.67 -6.53
CA GLY A 137 4.54 22.72 -5.76
C GLY A 137 3.01 22.59 -5.72
N ASN A 138 2.41 21.62 -6.42
CA ASN A 138 0.97 21.42 -6.51
C ASN A 138 0.48 20.36 -5.53
N SER A 139 -0.52 20.69 -4.73
CA SER A 139 -1.23 19.73 -3.88
C SER A 139 -2.36 19.07 -4.67
N CYS A 140 -2.15 17.82 -5.07
CA CYS A 140 -3.17 17.03 -5.78
C CYS A 140 -3.13 15.57 -5.35
N THR A 141 -4.23 14.85 -5.59
CA THR A 141 -4.38 13.42 -5.30
C THR A 141 -5.05 12.72 -6.48
N THR A 142 -5.22 11.40 -6.41
CA THR A 142 -5.85 10.59 -7.46
C THR A 142 -7.01 9.79 -6.90
N ILE A 143 -7.93 9.30 -7.77
CA ILE A 143 -8.97 8.36 -7.36
C ILE A 143 -8.37 7.10 -6.75
N SER A 144 -7.27 6.58 -7.34
CA SER A 144 -6.54 5.44 -6.77
C SER A 144 -6.07 5.72 -5.35
N GLY A 145 -5.47 6.89 -5.10
CA GLY A 145 -5.05 7.32 -3.77
C GLY A 145 -6.22 7.51 -2.80
N LEU A 146 -7.30 8.17 -3.22
CA LEU A 146 -8.49 8.34 -2.37
C LEU A 146 -9.14 7.00 -2.02
N SER A 147 -9.15 6.05 -2.94
CA SER A 147 -9.71 4.72 -2.69
C SER A 147 -8.91 3.93 -1.66
N GLU A 148 -7.59 3.94 -1.74
CA GLU A 148 -6.74 3.27 -0.75
C GLU A 148 -6.73 3.98 0.62
N GLY A 149 -7.01 5.28 0.61
CA GLY A 149 -7.21 6.07 1.82
C GLY A 149 -8.60 5.91 2.46
N ILE A 150 -9.52 5.19 1.78
CA ILE A 150 -10.95 5.01 2.15
C ILE A 150 -11.73 6.32 2.15
N PHE A 151 -11.43 7.23 1.23
CA PHE A 151 -12.18 8.46 1.04
C PHE A 151 -13.11 8.41 -0.19
N TRP A 152 -12.99 7.39 -1.05
CA TRP A 152 -13.74 7.30 -2.30
C TRP A 152 -14.99 6.43 -2.17
N ASP A 153 -16.12 6.95 -2.62
CA ASP A 153 -17.40 6.25 -2.75
C ASP A 153 -17.54 5.75 -4.18
N PHE A 154 -17.36 4.46 -4.39
CA PHE A 154 -17.42 3.82 -5.71
C PHE A 154 -18.83 3.75 -6.29
N LYS A 155 -19.87 3.81 -5.46
CA LYS A 155 -21.25 3.76 -5.93
C LYS A 155 -21.70 5.10 -6.47
N ASN A 156 -21.25 6.18 -5.84
CA ASN A 156 -21.58 7.56 -6.22
C ASN A 156 -20.48 8.23 -7.06
N GLU A 157 -19.33 7.59 -7.27
CA GLU A 157 -18.17 8.10 -8.01
C GLU A 157 -17.71 9.49 -7.51
N THR A 158 -17.57 9.62 -6.20
CA THR A 158 -17.21 10.87 -5.53
C THR A 158 -16.50 10.62 -4.19
N ILE A 159 -16.03 11.67 -3.55
CA ILE A 159 -15.56 11.61 -2.15
C ILE A 159 -16.75 11.20 -1.27
N SER A 160 -16.53 10.21 -0.38
CA SER A 160 -17.56 9.72 0.53
C SER A 160 -18.02 10.78 1.51
N LYS A 161 -19.20 11.33 1.28
CA LYS A 161 -19.79 12.35 2.12
C LYS A 161 -20.09 11.80 3.51
N GLU A 162 -20.65 10.61 3.59
CA GLU A 162 -21.04 9.96 4.84
C GLU A 162 -19.82 9.69 5.74
N LEU A 163 -18.69 9.26 5.16
CA LEU A 163 -17.46 9.05 5.93
C LEU A 163 -16.87 10.38 6.41
N MET A 164 -16.87 11.41 5.55
CA MET A 164 -16.37 12.74 5.90
C MET A 164 -17.22 13.34 7.03
N GLU A 165 -18.54 13.27 6.94
CA GLU A 165 -19.47 13.74 7.96
C GLU A 165 -19.33 12.94 9.27
N TYR A 166 -19.21 11.62 9.19
CA TYR A 166 -19.01 10.78 10.37
C TYR A 166 -17.78 11.17 11.19
N TYR A 167 -16.64 11.37 10.53
CA TYR A 167 -15.42 11.81 11.19
C TYR A 167 -15.40 13.34 11.45
N GLY A 168 -16.34 14.09 10.89
CA GLY A 168 -16.38 15.56 10.94
C GLY A 168 -15.18 16.19 10.25
N PHE A 169 -14.84 15.68 9.07
CA PHE A 169 -13.81 16.24 8.22
C PHE A 169 -14.39 17.22 7.22
N ASP A 170 -13.72 18.35 7.03
CA ASP A 170 -14.05 19.26 5.96
C ASP A 170 -13.49 18.75 4.63
N GLN A 171 -14.27 18.85 3.56
CA GLN A 171 -13.84 18.40 2.23
C GLN A 171 -12.63 19.17 1.70
N SER A 172 -12.39 20.38 2.17
CA SER A 172 -11.21 21.17 1.81
C SER A 172 -9.89 20.53 2.22
N LEU A 173 -9.90 19.58 3.15
CA LEU A 173 -8.71 18.79 3.51
C LEU A 173 -8.23 17.90 2.37
N ILE A 174 -9.13 17.53 1.45
CA ILE A 174 -8.77 16.73 0.28
C ILE A 174 -8.21 17.66 -0.80
N ALA A 175 -7.07 17.27 -1.37
CA ALA A 175 -6.45 17.98 -2.47
C ALA A 175 -7.23 17.78 -3.79
N SER A 176 -6.97 18.61 -4.80
CA SER A 176 -7.60 18.49 -6.12
C SER A 176 -7.32 17.13 -6.75
N ILE A 177 -8.35 16.54 -7.37
CA ILE A 177 -8.22 15.20 -7.98
C ILE A 177 -7.68 15.35 -9.41
N VAL A 178 -6.64 14.59 -9.72
CA VAL A 178 -6.04 14.49 -11.05
C VAL A 178 -6.06 13.03 -11.53
N PRO A 179 -5.97 12.76 -12.83
CA PRO A 179 -5.89 11.39 -13.34
C PRO A 179 -4.66 10.64 -12.80
N THR A 180 -4.77 9.34 -12.59
CA THR A 180 -3.64 8.46 -12.23
C THR A 180 -2.58 8.46 -13.32
N PHE A 181 -3.00 8.37 -14.60
CA PHE A 181 -2.19 8.61 -15.79
C PHE A 181 -2.57 9.96 -16.40
N GLY A 182 -1.62 10.86 -16.49
CA GLY A 182 -1.83 12.21 -17.06
C GLY A 182 -0.97 13.24 -16.36
N LEU A 183 -0.98 14.47 -16.88
CA LEU A 183 -0.21 15.55 -16.28
C LEU A 183 -0.73 15.89 -14.88
N GLN A 184 0.10 15.68 -13.88
CA GLN A 184 -0.18 15.96 -12.46
C GLN A 184 0.53 17.22 -11.96
N GLY A 185 1.44 17.73 -12.76
CA GLY A 185 2.23 18.93 -12.53
C GLY A 185 3.57 18.82 -13.25
N GLU A 186 4.30 19.92 -13.26
CA GLU A 186 5.65 20.00 -13.83
C GLU A 186 6.66 20.31 -12.73
N MET A 187 7.86 19.76 -12.85
CA MET A 187 8.92 19.98 -11.89
C MET A 187 9.25 21.46 -11.76
N ASN A 188 9.17 21.97 -10.55
CA ASN A 188 9.50 23.36 -10.23
C ASN A 188 11.02 23.59 -10.18
N ALA A 189 11.44 24.86 -10.10
CA ALA A 189 12.85 25.23 -10.13
C ALA A 189 13.64 24.71 -8.91
N GLU A 190 13.03 24.67 -7.73
CA GLU A 190 13.66 24.20 -6.49
C GLU A 190 13.93 22.69 -6.54
N ALA A 191 12.91 21.91 -6.93
CA ALA A 191 13.05 20.46 -7.09
C ALA A 191 14.06 20.10 -8.18
N ALA A 192 14.02 20.81 -9.32
CA ALA A 192 14.96 20.59 -10.42
C ALA A 192 16.40 20.84 -9.96
N ALA A 193 16.67 21.94 -9.28
CA ALA A 193 18.01 22.24 -8.73
C ALA A 193 18.44 21.21 -7.67
N THR A 194 17.51 20.75 -6.83
CA THR A 194 17.79 19.77 -5.77
C THR A 194 18.12 18.39 -6.32
N LEU A 195 17.42 17.96 -7.37
CA LEU A 195 17.57 16.62 -7.95
C LEU A 195 18.54 16.55 -9.15
N GLY A 196 19.03 17.71 -9.62
CA GLY A 196 19.85 17.76 -10.83
C GLY A 196 19.08 17.41 -12.11
N LEU A 197 17.78 17.67 -12.14
CA LEU A 197 16.89 17.37 -13.25
C LEU A 197 16.45 18.64 -13.98
N LYS A 198 15.77 18.49 -15.12
CA LYS A 198 15.31 19.62 -15.93
C LYS A 198 14.04 20.22 -15.33
N ILE A 199 13.97 21.55 -15.21
CA ILE A 199 12.75 22.31 -14.92
C ILE A 199 11.69 21.98 -15.96
N GLY A 200 10.43 21.81 -15.53
CA GLY A 200 9.31 21.50 -16.41
C GLY A 200 9.19 20.01 -16.77
N THR A 201 10.06 19.12 -16.23
CA THR A 201 9.84 17.69 -16.40
C THR A 201 8.50 17.28 -15.82
N PRO A 202 7.57 16.69 -16.62
CA PRO A 202 6.23 16.40 -16.16
C PRO A 202 6.19 15.21 -15.20
N VAL A 203 5.38 15.33 -14.14
CA VAL A 203 4.95 14.20 -13.29
C VAL A 203 3.64 13.69 -13.89
N THR A 204 3.64 12.44 -14.37
CA THR A 204 2.55 11.92 -15.21
C THR A 204 1.88 10.67 -14.67
N TYR A 205 2.36 10.14 -13.56
CA TYR A 205 1.85 8.91 -12.96
C TYR A 205 2.12 8.87 -11.47
N ARG A 206 1.14 8.31 -10.73
CA ARG A 206 1.30 8.05 -9.30
C ARG A 206 0.34 6.96 -8.85
N ALA A 207 0.85 5.92 -8.17
CA ALA A 207 0.05 4.87 -7.55
C ALA A 207 0.77 4.23 -6.36
N GLY A 208 0.00 3.62 -5.47
CA GLY A 208 0.50 2.77 -4.42
C GLY A 208 1.29 1.56 -4.96
N ASP A 209 2.15 0.97 -4.15
CA ASP A 209 3.09 -0.08 -4.57
C ASP A 209 2.38 -1.34 -5.11
N GLN A 210 1.25 -1.77 -4.53
CA GLN A 210 0.58 -2.99 -4.96
C GLN A 210 -0.08 -2.85 -6.35
N PRO A 211 -0.90 -1.82 -6.64
CA PRO A 211 -1.38 -1.61 -7.99
C PRO A 211 -0.25 -1.30 -9.00
N ASN A 212 0.85 -0.66 -8.57
CA ASN A 212 2.02 -0.44 -9.40
C ASN A 212 2.76 -1.75 -9.74
N ASN A 213 2.87 -2.68 -8.79
CA ASN A 213 3.43 -4.01 -9.03
C ASN A 213 2.61 -4.77 -10.09
N ALA A 214 1.28 -4.71 -10.02
CA ALA A 214 0.42 -5.31 -11.03
C ALA A 214 0.63 -4.65 -12.42
N LEU A 215 0.72 -3.32 -12.47
CA LEU A 215 1.07 -2.58 -13.70
C LEU A 215 2.40 -3.04 -14.28
N SER A 216 3.43 -3.23 -13.47
CA SER A 216 4.77 -3.67 -13.91
C SER A 216 4.76 -5.05 -14.57
N LEU A 217 3.77 -5.87 -14.26
CA LEU A 217 3.52 -7.19 -14.84
C LEU A 217 2.50 -7.14 -16.00
N ASN A 218 2.10 -5.93 -16.43
CA ASN A 218 1.07 -5.70 -17.44
C ASN A 218 -0.30 -6.32 -17.08
N VAL A 219 -0.63 -6.39 -15.80
CA VAL A 219 -1.91 -6.85 -15.26
C VAL A 219 -2.85 -5.65 -15.16
N LEU A 220 -3.70 -5.47 -16.18
CA LEU A 220 -4.52 -4.27 -16.38
C LEU A 220 -6.01 -4.57 -16.62
N ASN A 221 -6.35 -5.79 -17.02
CA ASN A 221 -7.70 -6.14 -17.47
C ASN A 221 -8.40 -7.07 -16.46
N PRO A 222 -9.75 -7.02 -16.42
CA PRO A 222 -10.51 -7.94 -15.59
C PRO A 222 -10.17 -9.41 -15.83
N GLY A 223 -9.97 -10.16 -14.76
CA GLY A 223 -9.56 -11.57 -14.79
C GLY A 223 -8.05 -11.80 -14.78
N GLU A 224 -7.24 -10.78 -15.01
CA GLU A 224 -5.79 -10.86 -14.88
C GLU A 224 -5.38 -10.80 -13.38
N ILE A 225 -4.30 -11.53 -13.05
CA ILE A 225 -3.82 -11.67 -11.67
C ILE A 225 -2.31 -11.49 -11.63
N ALA A 226 -1.85 -10.67 -10.69
CA ALA A 226 -0.45 -10.56 -10.29
C ALA A 226 -0.25 -11.21 -8.92
N SER A 227 0.88 -11.91 -8.73
CA SER A 227 1.25 -12.47 -7.44
C SER A 227 2.66 -12.06 -7.07
N THR A 228 2.83 -11.63 -5.83
CA THR A 228 4.13 -11.31 -5.25
C THR A 228 4.43 -12.30 -4.14
N ALA A 229 5.56 -13.00 -4.22
CA ALA A 229 6.02 -13.94 -3.22
C ALA A 229 7.25 -13.37 -2.50
N GLY A 230 7.03 -12.39 -1.63
CA GLY A 230 8.04 -11.83 -0.73
C GLY A 230 7.99 -12.49 0.65
N THR A 231 8.37 -11.76 1.70
CA THR A 231 8.19 -12.17 3.10
C THR A 231 6.74 -12.57 3.37
N SER A 232 5.81 -11.70 2.93
CA SER A 232 4.38 -12.00 2.79
C SER A 232 4.07 -12.28 1.32
N GLY A 233 3.02 -13.05 1.05
CA GLY A 233 2.47 -13.23 -0.29
C GLY A 233 1.32 -12.28 -0.53
N VAL A 234 1.27 -11.70 -1.71
CA VAL A 234 0.14 -10.90 -2.15
C VAL A 234 -0.40 -11.49 -3.45
N VAL A 235 -1.71 -11.67 -3.51
CA VAL A 235 -2.44 -11.94 -4.75
C VAL A 235 -3.29 -10.73 -5.05
N TYR A 236 -3.10 -10.17 -6.25
CA TYR A 236 -3.78 -8.96 -6.71
C TYR A 236 -4.47 -9.24 -8.03
N GLY A 237 -5.79 -9.31 -8.02
CA GLY A 237 -6.60 -9.58 -9.20
C GLY A 237 -7.39 -8.37 -9.64
N ILE A 238 -7.61 -8.21 -10.96
CA ILE A 238 -8.40 -7.11 -11.51
C ILE A 238 -9.85 -7.53 -11.68
N ASN A 239 -10.77 -6.74 -11.14
CA ASN A 239 -12.21 -6.89 -11.32
C ASN A 239 -12.76 -5.71 -12.16
N GLY A 240 -13.68 -6.03 -13.08
CA GLY A 240 -14.34 -5.04 -13.96
C GLY A 240 -15.67 -4.51 -13.43
N HIS A 241 -16.07 -4.88 -12.23
CA HIS A 241 -17.35 -4.50 -11.64
C HIS A 241 -17.17 -4.02 -10.21
N VAL A 242 -17.99 -3.07 -9.78
CA VAL A 242 -18.08 -2.67 -8.36
C VAL A 242 -18.64 -3.85 -7.59
N ASN A 243 -17.80 -4.53 -6.83
CA ASN A 243 -18.12 -5.69 -6.04
C ASN A 243 -17.24 -5.74 -4.78
N TYR A 244 -17.72 -6.42 -3.76
CA TYR A 244 -17.04 -6.55 -2.47
C TYR A 244 -17.20 -7.94 -1.88
N ASP A 245 -16.28 -8.33 -1.00
CA ASP A 245 -16.44 -9.54 -0.20
C ASP A 245 -17.32 -9.26 1.03
N PRO A 246 -18.48 -9.92 1.16
CA PRO A 246 -19.39 -9.71 2.31
C PRO A 246 -18.75 -10.03 3.67
N LEU A 247 -17.67 -10.79 3.69
CA LEU A 247 -16.91 -11.11 4.90
C LEU A 247 -15.68 -10.21 5.10
N SER A 248 -15.45 -9.26 4.20
CA SER A 248 -14.30 -8.32 4.26
C SER A 248 -12.94 -9.01 4.41
N ARG A 249 -12.75 -10.15 3.71
CA ARG A 249 -11.50 -10.95 3.75
C ARG A 249 -10.42 -10.43 2.81
N VAL A 250 -10.81 -9.60 1.85
CA VAL A 250 -9.92 -8.96 0.88
C VAL A 250 -10.09 -7.46 0.91
N ASN A 251 -9.11 -6.72 0.39
CA ASN A 251 -9.23 -5.30 0.15
C ASN A 251 -9.54 -5.05 -1.33
N THR A 252 -10.33 -4.03 -1.62
CA THR A 252 -10.64 -3.65 -3.00
C THR A 252 -10.41 -2.15 -3.17
N PHE A 253 -9.57 -1.78 -4.14
CA PHE A 253 -9.18 -0.41 -4.42
C PHE A 253 -9.30 -0.09 -5.91
N ALA A 254 -9.36 1.19 -6.27
CA ALA A 254 -9.24 1.59 -7.66
C ALA A 254 -7.86 1.20 -8.20
N HIS A 255 -7.82 0.41 -9.27
CA HIS A 255 -6.59 0.08 -9.97
C HIS A 255 -6.06 1.29 -10.75
N VAL A 256 -4.80 1.24 -11.19
CA VAL A 256 -4.12 2.37 -11.83
C VAL A 256 -4.84 2.92 -13.07
N ASN A 257 -5.53 2.07 -13.80
CA ASN A 257 -6.29 2.42 -15.01
C ASN A 257 -7.83 2.47 -14.79
N HIS A 258 -8.26 2.61 -13.53
CA HIS A 258 -9.67 2.84 -13.20
C HIS A 258 -10.09 4.26 -13.60
N ASP A 259 -11.20 4.37 -14.30
CA ASP A 259 -11.91 5.61 -14.57
C ASP A 259 -13.44 5.37 -14.58
N LYS A 260 -14.23 6.45 -14.67
CA LYS A 260 -15.70 6.37 -14.65
C LYS A 260 -16.29 5.57 -15.82
N ALA A 261 -15.61 5.50 -16.96
CA ALA A 261 -16.07 4.75 -18.12
C ALA A 261 -15.62 3.29 -18.07
N ASN A 262 -14.51 3.02 -17.37
CA ASN A 262 -13.86 1.72 -17.33
C ASN A 262 -13.56 1.33 -15.89
N THR A 263 -14.47 0.64 -15.25
CA THR A 263 -14.24 0.11 -13.91
C THR A 263 -13.09 -0.89 -13.92
N ARG A 264 -12.06 -0.59 -13.14
CA ARG A 264 -10.90 -1.45 -12.90
C ARG A 264 -10.57 -1.40 -11.41
N LEU A 265 -10.91 -2.46 -10.71
CA LEU A 265 -10.72 -2.58 -9.27
C LEU A 265 -9.67 -3.65 -8.98
N GLY A 266 -8.67 -3.31 -8.21
CA GLY A 266 -7.69 -4.25 -7.70
C GLY A 266 -8.20 -4.91 -6.42
N VAL A 267 -8.39 -6.20 -6.46
CA VAL A 267 -8.77 -7.04 -5.30
C VAL A 267 -7.49 -7.65 -4.74
N LEU A 268 -7.15 -7.25 -3.52
CA LEU A 268 -5.90 -7.58 -2.85
C LEU A 268 -6.14 -8.57 -1.71
N LEU A 269 -5.45 -9.70 -1.77
CA LEU A 269 -5.34 -10.69 -0.69
C LEU A 269 -3.88 -10.74 -0.21
N CYS A 270 -3.66 -10.55 1.09
CA CYS A 270 -2.36 -10.72 1.71
C CYS A 270 -2.32 -12.02 2.54
N ILE A 271 -1.20 -12.74 2.48
CA ILE A 271 -0.93 -13.96 3.24
C ILE A 271 0.41 -13.80 3.95
N ASN A 272 0.41 -13.75 5.27
CA ASN A 272 1.61 -13.51 6.10
C ASN A 272 2.51 -14.74 6.31
N GLY A 273 2.57 -15.65 5.35
CA GLY A 273 3.27 -16.93 5.55
C GLY A 273 3.86 -17.52 4.28
N THR A 274 4.44 -16.70 3.40
CA THR A 274 5.05 -17.20 2.16
C THR A 274 6.57 -17.28 2.28
N GLY A 275 7.32 -16.27 1.89
CA GLY A 275 8.79 -16.29 1.95
C GLY A 275 9.34 -16.43 3.37
N ILE A 276 8.65 -15.88 4.37
CA ILE A 276 9.05 -16.05 5.77
C ILE A 276 8.95 -17.52 6.21
N LEU A 277 7.91 -18.26 5.78
CA LEU A 277 7.77 -19.69 6.04
C LEU A 277 8.91 -20.47 5.36
N ASN A 278 9.19 -20.18 4.09
CA ASN A 278 10.28 -20.82 3.36
C ASN A 278 11.64 -20.56 4.04
N SER A 279 11.89 -19.34 4.47
CA SER A 279 13.07 -18.97 5.23
C SER A 279 13.15 -19.66 6.60
N TRP A 280 12.01 -19.83 7.27
CA TRP A 280 11.93 -20.54 8.55
C TRP A 280 12.25 -22.04 8.37
N ILE A 281 11.68 -22.69 7.36
CA ILE A 281 11.96 -24.09 7.01
C ILE A 281 13.45 -24.27 6.73
N LYS A 282 14.05 -23.39 5.93
CA LYS A 282 15.48 -23.41 5.64
C LYS A 282 16.33 -23.40 6.92
N ARG A 283 16.04 -22.48 7.84
CA ARG A 283 16.86 -22.28 9.04
C ARG A 283 16.65 -23.34 10.11
N ASN A 284 15.44 -23.89 10.22
CA ASN A 284 15.07 -24.72 11.37
C ASN A 284 14.83 -26.21 11.03
N ILE A 285 14.59 -26.54 9.77
CA ILE A 285 14.30 -27.92 9.33
C ILE A 285 15.36 -28.44 8.37
N ALA A 286 15.70 -27.69 7.32
CA ALA A 286 16.65 -28.15 6.29
C ALA A 286 18.11 -28.11 6.76
N SER A 287 18.56 -27.15 7.43
CA SER A 287 19.83 -26.76 8.06
C SER A 287 20.31 -25.41 7.51
N ALA A 288 21.09 -24.71 8.32
CA ALA A 288 21.58 -23.36 7.94
C ALA A 288 22.46 -23.38 6.67
N ASP A 289 23.19 -24.45 6.44
CA ASP A 289 24.11 -24.59 5.30
C ASP A 289 23.42 -25.01 3.99
N THR A 290 22.14 -25.41 4.03
CA THR A 290 21.38 -25.79 2.85
C THR A 290 21.03 -24.55 2.02
N SER A 291 21.43 -24.50 0.75
CA SER A 291 21.03 -23.41 -0.14
C SER A 291 19.55 -23.55 -0.56
N TYR A 292 18.92 -22.46 -1.02
CA TYR A 292 17.58 -22.55 -1.62
C TYR A 292 17.56 -23.40 -2.89
N THR A 293 18.66 -23.45 -3.63
CA THR A 293 18.81 -24.34 -4.79
C THR A 293 18.75 -25.81 -4.36
N ASP A 294 19.43 -26.18 -3.28
CA ASP A 294 19.39 -27.56 -2.76
C ASP A 294 18.00 -27.92 -2.23
N MET A 295 17.31 -26.99 -1.56
CA MET A 295 15.92 -27.19 -1.15
C MET A 295 15.01 -27.44 -2.36
N ASN A 296 15.15 -26.66 -3.41
CA ASN A 296 14.36 -26.81 -4.64
C ASN A 296 14.68 -28.16 -5.33
N ASN A 297 15.96 -28.56 -5.36
CA ASN A 297 16.37 -29.86 -5.90
C ASN A 297 15.81 -31.04 -5.10
N LEU A 298 15.73 -30.93 -3.78
CA LEU A 298 15.08 -31.91 -2.92
C LEU A 298 13.58 -32.00 -3.19
N ALA A 299 12.90 -30.86 -3.19
CA ALA A 299 11.46 -30.77 -3.43
C ALA A 299 11.07 -31.27 -4.83
N SER A 300 11.92 -31.08 -5.85
CA SER A 300 11.67 -31.54 -7.22
C SER A 300 11.64 -33.08 -7.37
N GLN A 301 12.11 -33.81 -6.37
CA GLN A 301 12.08 -35.28 -6.35
C GLN A 301 10.73 -35.83 -5.85
N VAL A 302 9.85 -34.98 -5.40
CA VAL A 302 8.53 -35.33 -4.89
C VAL A 302 7.46 -34.80 -5.86
N LYS A 303 6.36 -35.53 -6.00
CA LYS A 303 5.25 -35.08 -6.85
C LYS A 303 4.60 -33.81 -6.33
N ILE A 304 4.02 -33.05 -7.23
CA ILE A 304 3.18 -31.89 -6.86
C ILE A 304 2.07 -32.39 -5.91
N GLY A 305 1.93 -31.70 -4.77
CA GLY A 305 1.03 -32.09 -3.68
C GLY A 305 1.74 -32.84 -2.54
N ALA A 306 3.09 -33.04 -2.63
CA ALA A 306 3.93 -33.57 -1.55
C ALA A 306 3.34 -34.82 -0.86
N ASP A 307 2.75 -35.72 -1.65
CA ASP A 307 2.07 -36.96 -1.21
C ASP A 307 1.05 -36.72 -0.06
N GLY A 308 0.42 -35.57 -0.05
CA GLY A 308 -0.62 -35.16 0.92
C GLY A 308 -0.12 -34.33 2.11
N VAL A 309 1.18 -34.04 2.19
CA VAL A 309 1.66 -33.06 3.20
C VAL A 309 1.22 -31.65 2.80
N SER A 310 0.63 -30.92 3.74
CA SER A 310 0.24 -29.54 3.56
C SER A 310 0.61 -28.69 4.77
N ILE A 311 0.95 -27.43 4.53
CA ILE A 311 1.27 -26.47 5.58
C ILE A 311 0.22 -25.35 5.56
N ILE A 312 -0.39 -25.09 6.71
CA ILE A 312 -1.20 -23.87 6.93
C ILE A 312 -0.23 -22.77 7.37
N PRO A 313 -0.04 -21.71 6.57
CA PRO A 313 1.12 -20.82 6.69
C PRO A 313 0.91 -19.63 7.63
N PHE A 314 0.01 -19.69 8.59
CA PHE A 314 -0.41 -18.53 9.38
C PHE A 314 0.38 -18.35 10.68
N GLY A 315 1.69 -18.66 10.67
CA GLY A 315 2.56 -18.48 11.84
C GLY A 315 2.69 -17.03 12.34
N ASN A 316 2.50 -16.07 11.43
CA ASN A 316 2.47 -14.64 11.74
C ASN A 316 1.05 -14.05 11.65
N GLY A 317 0.03 -14.89 11.82
CA GLY A 317 -1.38 -14.50 11.72
C GLY A 317 -1.97 -14.70 10.33
N ALA A 318 -3.29 -14.73 10.28
CA ALA A 318 -4.07 -14.98 9.07
C ALA A 318 -4.65 -13.70 8.45
N GLU A 319 -4.47 -12.57 9.11
CA GLU A 319 -5.11 -11.31 8.75
C GLU A 319 -6.61 -11.47 8.43
N ARG A 320 -7.07 -10.72 7.44
CA ARG A 320 -8.50 -10.69 7.07
C ARG A 320 -9.03 -11.99 6.48
N ILE A 321 -8.18 -12.82 5.85
CA ILE A 321 -8.64 -14.04 5.16
C ILE A 321 -9.39 -14.98 6.10
N LEU A 322 -9.01 -15.02 7.38
CA LEU A 322 -9.69 -15.77 8.43
C LEU A 322 -10.39 -14.86 9.44
N GLN A 323 -10.83 -13.67 9.02
CA GLN A 323 -11.55 -12.71 9.87
C GLN A 323 -10.73 -12.32 11.12
N ASN A 324 -9.46 -12.08 10.96
CA ASN A 324 -8.49 -11.72 12.02
C ASN A 324 -8.39 -12.77 13.16
N ARG A 325 -8.75 -14.04 12.90
CA ARG A 325 -8.58 -15.09 13.90
C ARG A 325 -7.09 -15.34 14.13
N GLU A 326 -6.72 -15.41 15.38
CA GLU A 326 -5.38 -15.86 15.76
C GLU A 326 -5.29 -17.38 15.59
N ILE A 327 -4.57 -17.80 14.55
CA ILE A 327 -4.21 -19.19 14.33
C ILE A 327 -2.71 -19.27 14.06
N SER A 328 -2.12 -20.37 14.46
CA SER A 328 -0.71 -20.66 14.21
C SER A 328 -0.50 -21.41 12.90
N ALA A 329 0.74 -21.48 12.43
CA ALA A 329 1.12 -22.40 11.38
C ALA A 329 0.96 -23.86 11.87
N SER A 330 0.54 -24.74 10.96
CA SER A 330 0.45 -26.18 11.26
C SER A 330 0.79 -26.99 10.02
N VAL A 331 1.31 -28.20 10.25
CA VAL A 331 1.64 -29.18 9.20
C VAL A 331 0.67 -30.35 9.32
N HIS A 332 0.07 -30.72 8.22
CA HIS A 332 -0.92 -31.79 8.13
C HIS A 332 -0.48 -32.88 7.18
N GLY A 333 -1.00 -34.08 7.36
CA GLY A 333 -0.85 -35.17 6.42
C GLY A 333 0.49 -35.94 6.54
N ILE A 334 1.31 -35.67 7.57
CA ILE A 334 2.58 -36.39 7.77
C ILE A 334 2.32 -37.86 8.08
N ASN A 335 2.97 -38.73 7.31
CA ASN A 335 3.07 -40.17 7.56
C ASN A 335 4.55 -40.54 7.71
N TYR A 336 4.94 -41.01 8.88
CA TYR A 336 6.34 -41.27 9.25
C TYR A 336 7.02 -42.32 8.41
N ASN A 337 6.27 -43.17 7.67
CA ASN A 337 6.82 -44.23 6.84
C ASN A 337 7.13 -43.79 5.40
N ILE A 338 6.60 -42.66 4.94
CA ILE A 338 6.74 -42.21 3.56
C ILE A 338 7.30 -40.78 3.42
N HIS A 339 7.07 -39.92 4.39
CA HIS A 339 7.49 -38.54 4.30
C HIS A 339 8.86 -38.30 4.93
N ASP A 340 9.68 -37.54 4.27
CA ASP A 340 10.97 -37.06 4.74
C ASP A 340 11.19 -35.58 4.38
N LYS A 341 12.42 -35.09 4.52
CA LYS A 341 12.77 -33.67 4.27
C LYS A 341 12.53 -33.16 2.84
N ARG A 342 12.24 -34.08 1.88
CA ARG A 342 11.92 -33.68 0.49
C ARG A 342 10.48 -33.17 0.35
N HIS A 343 9.61 -33.60 1.24
CA HIS A 343 8.18 -33.22 1.31
C HIS A 343 7.97 -31.93 2.06
#